data_6def9f05907839ef5623fa15999d26af
#
_entry.id   6def9f05907839ef5623fa15999d26af
#
_cell.length_a   1.000
_cell.length_b   1.000
_cell.length_c   1.000
_cell.angle_alpha   90.00
_cell.angle_beta   90.00
_cell.angle_gamma   90.00
#
_symmetry.space_group_name_H-M   'P 1'
#
loop_
_entity.id
_entity.type
_entity.pdbx_description
1 polymer ?
#
loop_
_entity_poly.entity_id
_entity_poly.type
_entity_poly.pdbx_seq_one_letter_code
_entity_poly.pdbx_strand_id
1 'polypeptide(L)'
;MLPPNTTESQIIANVGGGDMTTGSCASVALAYIGNKCGYDVCDFRGGESMNFFSRRRNLQEIVNSVGGVLESDVNDFKAAARLLQTIDVGKEYYFFCAKHAAMIKKNDNGEYMYLELQSAVNNGWKAFNQNVLKSRFGAQKSHTIYGQKTKLSAGLIDSELLANDSGFVDMLKYINTEQNKQRKGKSGSVK
;
A
#
# COMPACT_ATOMS: atom_id res chain seq x y z
N MET A 1 -15.44 11.21 -9.40
CA MET A 1 -15.97 9.88 -8.99
C MET A 1 -15.84 8.91 -10.15
N LEU A 2 -15.46 7.67 -9.88
CA LEU A 2 -15.44 6.61 -10.89
C LEU A 2 -16.87 6.28 -11.38
N PRO A 3 -17.03 5.78 -12.63
CA PRO A 3 -18.31 5.25 -13.08
C PRO A 3 -18.82 4.14 -12.12
N PRO A 4 -20.14 4.07 -11.86
CA PRO A 4 -20.71 3.15 -10.87
C PRO A 4 -20.41 1.65 -11.11
N ASN A 5 -20.11 1.28 -12.36
CA ASN A 5 -19.84 -0.10 -12.76
C ASN A 5 -18.35 -0.39 -12.98
N THR A 6 -17.46 0.44 -12.44
CA THR A 6 -16.02 0.22 -12.56
C THR A 6 -15.62 -1.06 -11.84
N THR A 7 -15.09 -2.01 -12.60
CA THR A 7 -14.66 -3.30 -12.05
C THR A 7 -13.31 -3.21 -11.34
N GLU A 8 -13.03 -4.14 -10.44
CA GLU A 8 -11.72 -4.25 -9.79
C GLU A 8 -10.58 -4.36 -10.80
N SER A 9 -10.76 -5.12 -11.88
CA SER A 9 -9.76 -5.24 -12.93
C SER A 9 -9.45 -3.92 -13.63
N GLN A 10 -10.47 -3.07 -13.83
CA GLN A 10 -10.28 -1.73 -14.38
C GLN A 10 -9.54 -0.82 -13.39
N ILE A 11 -9.86 -0.89 -12.10
CA ILE A 11 -9.13 -0.16 -11.05
C ILE A 11 -7.66 -0.57 -11.07
N ILE A 12 -7.37 -1.86 -11.05
CA ILE A 12 -6.01 -2.40 -11.07
C ILE A 12 -5.23 -1.93 -12.30
N ALA A 13 -5.87 -1.90 -13.47
CA ALA A 13 -5.24 -1.46 -14.71
C ALA A 13 -4.89 0.04 -14.73
N ASN A 14 -5.67 0.87 -14.02
CA ASN A 14 -5.59 2.33 -14.16
C ASN A 14 -4.96 3.05 -12.96
N VAL A 15 -4.96 2.45 -11.78
CA VAL A 15 -4.56 3.13 -10.54
C VAL A 15 -3.10 3.61 -10.53
N GLY A 16 -2.22 2.93 -11.22
CA GLY A 16 -0.82 3.32 -11.38
C GLY A 16 -0.57 4.47 -12.39
N GLY A 17 -1.62 5.21 -12.79
CA GLY A 17 -1.54 6.38 -13.65
C GLY A 17 -1.39 6.09 -15.14
N GLY A 18 -1.16 4.86 -15.55
CA GLY A 18 -1.07 4.45 -16.96
C GLY A 18 0.09 5.07 -17.75
N ASP A 19 1.16 5.51 -17.09
CA ASP A 19 2.28 6.24 -17.66
C ASP A 19 3.61 5.46 -17.66
N MET A 20 3.58 4.18 -17.47
CA MET A 20 4.76 3.30 -17.35
C MET A 20 5.59 3.48 -16.05
N THR A 21 5.26 4.41 -15.19
CA THR A 21 5.95 4.54 -13.88
C THR A 21 5.42 3.56 -12.85
N THR A 22 4.20 3.06 -13.06
CA THR A 22 3.50 2.08 -12.21
C THR A 22 3.27 2.55 -10.75
N GLY A 23 3.26 3.87 -10.53
CA GLY A 23 3.06 4.47 -9.22
C GLY A 23 4.15 4.17 -8.18
N SER A 24 3.93 4.58 -6.95
CA SER A 24 4.78 4.30 -5.80
C SER A 24 4.07 3.34 -4.86
N CYS A 25 4.79 2.36 -4.30
CA CYS A 25 4.15 1.24 -3.58
C CYS A 25 3.15 1.65 -2.50
N ALA A 26 3.50 2.63 -1.67
CA ALA A 26 2.64 3.06 -0.57
C ALA A 26 1.44 3.86 -1.07
N SER A 27 1.64 4.83 -1.96
CA SER A 27 0.57 5.70 -2.45
C SER A 27 -0.35 5.00 -3.46
N VAL A 28 0.17 4.09 -4.31
CA VAL A 28 -0.69 3.35 -5.25
C VAL A 28 -1.66 2.40 -4.53
N ALA A 29 -1.26 1.84 -3.39
CA ALA A 29 -2.16 1.03 -2.58
C ALA A 29 -3.27 1.89 -1.92
N LEU A 30 -2.94 3.11 -1.47
CA LEU A 30 -3.94 4.07 -0.99
C LEU A 30 -4.89 4.53 -2.11
N ALA A 31 -4.35 4.79 -3.30
CA ALA A 31 -5.15 5.13 -4.47
C ALA A 31 -6.11 3.98 -4.86
N TYR A 32 -5.67 2.74 -4.75
CA TYR A 32 -6.53 1.57 -4.96
C TYR A 32 -7.72 1.57 -3.98
N ILE A 33 -7.49 1.79 -2.68
CA ILE A 33 -8.58 1.89 -1.69
C ILE A 33 -9.53 3.04 -2.06
N GLY A 34 -9.00 4.19 -2.44
CA GLY A 34 -9.82 5.32 -2.90
C GLY A 34 -10.70 4.98 -4.09
N ASN A 35 -10.16 4.27 -5.08
CA ASN A 35 -10.94 3.81 -6.23
C ASN A 35 -12.03 2.78 -5.84
N LYS A 36 -11.76 1.90 -4.90
CA LYS A 36 -12.78 0.98 -4.34
C LYS A 36 -13.91 1.75 -3.64
N CYS A 37 -13.63 2.92 -3.08
CA CYS A 37 -14.62 3.84 -2.50
C CYS A 37 -15.31 4.75 -3.55
N GLY A 38 -15.02 4.57 -4.84
CA GLY A 38 -15.62 5.34 -5.94
C GLY A 38 -14.88 6.62 -6.29
N TYR A 39 -13.76 6.96 -5.66
CA TYR A 39 -12.93 8.09 -6.06
C TYR A 39 -12.09 7.73 -7.29
N ASP A 40 -11.90 8.70 -8.18
CA ASP A 40 -11.04 8.54 -9.35
C ASP A 40 -9.64 9.08 -9.02
N VAL A 41 -8.79 8.21 -8.48
CA VAL A 41 -7.44 8.53 -7.99
C VAL A 41 -6.42 7.69 -8.73
N CYS A 42 -5.44 8.35 -9.33
CA CYS A 42 -4.28 7.71 -9.94
C CYS A 42 -3.00 8.10 -9.19
N ASP A 43 -2.09 7.15 -9.01
CA ASP A 43 -0.79 7.44 -8.44
C ASP A 43 0.30 7.42 -9.53
N PHE A 44 1.03 8.52 -9.64
CA PHE A 44 2.18 8.65 -10.50
C PHE A 44 3.46 8.59 -9.67
N ARG A 45 4.45 7.85 -10.12
CA ARG A 45 5.72 7.74 -9.40
C ARG A 45 6.46 9.06 -9.42
N GLY A 46 6.84 9.55 -8.25
CA GLY A 46 7.62 10.77 -8.05
C GLY A 46 6.86 11.80 -7.21
N GLY A 47 7.41 13.00 -7.12
CA GLY A 47 6.82 14.10 -6.41
C GLY A 47 6.91 14.00 -4.88
N GLU A 48 6.28 14.94 -4.20
CA GLU A 48 6.31 15.01 -2.74
C GLU A 48 5.46 13.94 -2.08
N SER A 49 4.35 13.54 -2.70
CA SER A 49 3.52 12.46 -2.20
C SER A 49 4.30 11.14 -2.09
N MET A 50 5.10 10.81 -3.10
CA MET A 50 5.97 9.64 -3.03
C MET A 50 6.95 9.76 -1.85
N ASN A 51 7.59 10.92 -1.69
CA ASN A 51 8.54 11.15 -0.61
C ASN A 51 7.87 11.07 0.76
N PHE A 52 6.64 11.57 0.89
CA PHE A 52 5.88 11.51 2.13
C PHE A 52 5.50 10.07 2.48
N PHE A 53 4.85 9.35 1.57
CA PHE A 53 4.36 7.99 1.83
C PHE A 53 5.45 6.91 1.84
N SER A 54 6.66 7.20 1.34
CA SER A 54 7.80 6.28 1.46
C SER A 54 8.48 6.33 2.83
N ARG A 55 8.20 7.34 3.64
CA ARG A 55 8.80 7.46 4.98
C ARG A 55 8.05 6.59 5.97
N ARG A 56 8.75 5.62 6.55
CA ARG A 56 8.17 4.69 7.55
C ARG A 56 7.46 5.41 8.68
N ARG A 57 8.02 6.52 9.20
CA ARG A 57 7.40 7.31 10.26
C ARG A 57 6.01 7.80 9.87
N ASN A 58 5.84 8.32 8.65
CA ASN A 58 4.54 8.81 8.18
C ASN A 58 3.54 7.66 8.06
N LEU A 59 3.97 6.48 7.59
CA LEU A 59 3.09 5.30 7.57
C LEU A 59 2.70 4.85 8.98
N GLN A 60 3.61 4.91 9.95
CA GLN A 60 3.29 4.61 11.35
C GLN A 60 2.26 5.59 11.92
N GLU A 61 2.41 6.89 11.61
CA GLU A 61 1.44 7.92 12.04
C GLU A 61 0.06 7.67 11.43
N ILE A 62 -0.02 7.28 10.15
CA ILE A 62 -1.28 6.90 9.50
C ILE A 62 -1.89 5.68 10.19
N VAL A 63 -1.13 4.62 10.42
CA VAL A 63 -1.63 3.42 11.11
C VAL A 63 -2.22 3.77 12.48
N ASN A 64 -1.50 4.58 13.26
CA ASN A 64 -1.96 4.98 14.58
C ASN A 64 -3.22 5.86 14.53
N SER A 65 -3.31 6.79 13.57
CA SER A 65 -4.43 7.72 13.47
C SER A 65 -5.76 7.03 13.13
N VAL A 66 -5.70 5.97 12.34
CA VAL A 66 -6.91 5.24 11.90
C VAL A 66 -7.21 3.98 12.72
N GLY A 67 -6.42 3.71 13.77
CA GLY A 67 -6.62 2.53 14.61
C GLY A 67 -6.13 1.22 14.00
N GLY A 68 -5.15 1.28 13.12
CA GLY A 68 -4.46 0.10 12.60
C GLY A 68 -3.52 -0.55 13.62
N VAL A 69 -2.81 -1.59 13.20
CA VAL A 69 -1.91 -2.37 14.05
C VAL A 69 -0.47 -2.19 13.61
N LEU A 70 0.42 -1.91 14.55
CA LEU A 70 1.87 -1.86 14.36
C LEU A 70 2.55 -3.01 15.10
N GLU A 71 3.51 -3.63 14.42
CA GLU A 71 4.42 -4.60 15.00
C GLU A 71 5.87 -4.19 14.74
N SER A 72 6.75 -4.39 15.70
CA SER A 72 8.18 -4.05 15.55
C SER A 72 9.06 -5.22 15.97
N ASP A 73 10.00 -5.55 15.11
CA ASP A 73 10.96 -6.62 15.38
C ASP A 73 12.29 -6.33 14.66
N VAL A 74 13.38 -6.93 15.12
CA VAL A 74 14.64 -6.96 14.37
C VAL A 74 14.54 -7.86 13.14
N ASN A 75 13.54 -8.74 13.12
CA ASN A 75 13.24 -9.72 12.09
C ASN A 75 11.88 -9.39 11.45
N ASP A 76 11.90 -8.88 10.21
CA ASP A 76 10.70 -8.50 9.47
C ASP A 76 9.71 -9.66 9.30
N PHE A 77 10.19 -10.89 9.15
CA PHE A 77 9.32 -12.07 9.00
C PHE A 77 8.51 -12.33 10.27
N LYS A 78 9.08 -12.04 11.46
CA LYS A 78 8.35 -12.17 12.73
C LYS A 78 7.31 -11.08 12.90
N ALA A 79 7.65 -9.83 12.59
CA ALA A 79 6.70 -8.71 12.63
C ALA A 79 5.54 -8.97 11.65
N ALA A 80 5.83 -9.33 10.40
CA ALA A 80 4.83 -9.66 9.41
C ALA A 80 3.94 -10.83 9.86
N ALA A 81 4.51 -11.92 10.40
CA ALA A 81 3.75 -13.08 10.83
C ALA A 81 2.72 -12.74 11.92
N ARG A 82 3.10 -11.87 12.89
CA ARG A 82 2.15 -11.42 13.92
C ARG A 82 1.00 -10.61 13.34
N LEU A 83 1.27 -9.70 12.38
CA LEU A 83 0.22 -8.96 11.70
C LEU A 83 -0.70 -9.86 10.86
N LEU A 84 -0.12 -10.79 10.11
CA LEU A 84 -0.89 -11.70 9.25
C LEU A 84 -1.86 -12.60 10.03
N GLN A 85 -1.53 -12.95 11.27
CA GLN A 85 -2.42 -13.72 12.14
C GLN A 85 -3.72 -12.97 12.50
N THR A 86 -3.73 -11.64 12.39
CA THR A 86 -4.90 -10.81 12.71
C THR A 86 -5.82 -10.56 11.52
N ILE A 87 -5.46 -11.03 10.31
CA ILE A 87 -6.24 -10.82 9.09
C ILE A 87 -7.46 -11.74 9.05
N ASP A 88 -8.63 -11.14 8.91
CA ASP A 88 -9.90 -11.85 8.68
C ASP A 88 -10.01 -12.29 7.21
N VAL A 89 -10.71 -13.41 6.99
CA VAL A 89 -11.05 -13.89 5.64
C VAL A 89 -12.00 -12.91 4.96
N GLY A 90 -11.74 -12.62 3.67
CA GLY A 90 -12.59 -11.78 2.85
C GLY A 90 -12.42 -10.27 3.03
N LYS A 91 -11.61 -9.85 4.00
CA LYS A 91 -11.25 -8.42 4.17
C LYS A 91 -9.95 -8.06 3.47
N GLU A 92 -9.85 -6.83 3.02
CA GLU A 92 -8.65 -6.25 2.42
C GLU A 92 -7.96 -5.31 3.39
N TYR A 93 -6.64 -5.36 3.44
CA TYR A 93 -5.82 -4.57 4.35
C TYR A 93 -4.72 -3.85 3.60
N TYR A 94 -4.44 -2.61 3.99
CA TYR A 94 -3.21 -1.94 3.65
C TYR A 94 -2.09 -2.49 4.55
N PHE A 95 -1.03 -2.97 3.95
CA PHE A 95 0.09 -3.60 4.66
C PHE A 95 1.42 -2.99 4.21
N PHE A 96 2.26 -2.61 5.17
CA PHE A 96 3.64 -2.27 4.87
C PHE A 96 4.61 -3.07 5.74
N CYS A 97 5.71 -3.49 5.15
CA CYS A 97 6.79 -4.21 5.82
C CYS A 97 8.09 -4.01 5.06
N ALA A 98 9.19 -3.88 5.78
CA ALA A 98 10.52 -3.69 5.19
C ALA A 98 10.56 -2.50 4.21
N LYS A 99 10.66 -2.73 2.91
CA LYS A 99 10.84 -1.69 1.87
C LYS A 99 9.63 -1.56 0.94
N HIS A 100 8.50 -2.19 1.26
CA HIS A 100 7.34 -2.22 0.37
C HIS A 100 6.02 -2.08 1.12
N ALA A 101 5.03 -1.58 0.41
CA ALA A 101 3.64 -1.57 0.86
C ALA A 101 2.75 -2.11 -0.27
N ALA A 102 1.69 -2.80 0.10
CA ALA A 102 0.70 -3.36 -0.81
C ALA A 102 -0.61 -3.63 -0.08
N MET A 103 -1.68 -3.86 -0.82
CA MET A 103 -2.87 -4.47 -0.26
C MET A 103 -2.63 -5.95 -0.01
N ILE A 104 -3.19 -6.46 1.07
CA ILE A 104 -3.11 -7.88 1.43
C ILE A 104 -4.49 -8.37 1.86
N LYS A 105 -4.79 -9.63 1.63
CA LYS A 105 -6.00 -10.30 2.11
C LYS A 105 -5.76 -11.77 2.37
N LYS A 106 -6.70 -12.37 3.08
CA LYS A 106 -6.83 -13.81 3.20
C LYS A 106 -8.03 -14.24 2.36
N ASN A 107 -7.83 -15.13 1.40
CA ASN A 107 -8.92 -15.62 0.56
C ASN A 107 -9.80 -16.65 1.31
N ASP A 108 -10.90 -17.09 0.68
CA ASP A 108 -11.84 -18.05 1.28
C ASP A 108 -11.22 -19.41 1.60
N ASN A 109 -10.10 -19.76 0.96
CA ASN A 109 -9.34 -20.97 1.25
C ASN A 109 -8.34 -20.77 2.41
N GLY A 110 -8.28 -19.58 3.01
CA GLY A 110 -7.36 -19.25 4.09
C GLY A 110 -5.93 -18.91 3.63
N GLU A 111 -5.71 -18.73 2.33
CA GLU A 111 -4.41 -18.40 1.76
C GLU A 111 -4.21 -16.88 1.75
N TYR A 112 -2.99 -16.45 2.08
CA TYR A 112 -2.63 -15.03 1.99
C TYR A 112 -2.34 -14.63 0.55
N MET A 113 -2.89 -13.47 0.15
CA MET A 113 -2.74 -12.87 -1.17
C MET A 113 -2.24 -11.43 -1.02
N TYR A 114 -1.39 -10.96 -1.91
CA TYR A 114 -1.06 -9.53 -2.02
C TYR A 114 -1.44 -9.00 -3.40
N LEU A 115 -1.76 -7.73 -3.46
CA LEU A 115 -2.10 -7.06 -4.72
C LEU A 115 -0.85 -6.42 -5.32
N GLU A 116 -0.39 -6.97 -6.45
CA GLU A 116 0.66 -6.33 -7.25
C GLU A 116 0.05 -5.23 -8.12
N LEU A 117 0.52 -4.01 -7.93
CA LEU A 117 0.07 -2.82 -8.67
C LEU A 117 1.21 -2.13 -9.44
N GLN A 118 2.43 -2.62 -9.31
CA GLN A 118 3.62 -2.00 -9.86
C GLN A 118 4.32 -2.87 -10.91
N SER A 119 3.64 -3.85 -11.47
CA SER A 119 4.16 -4.63 -12.59
C SER A 119 3.77 -3.97 -13.91
N ALA A 120 4.71 -3.90 -14.85
CA ALA A 120 4.43 -3.37 -16.18
C ALA A 120 3.48 -4.25 -17.00
N VAL A 121 3.38 -5.55 -16.69
CA VAL A 121 2.71 -6.53 -17.54
C VAL A 121 1.73 -7.45 -16.79
N ASN A 122 1.77 -7.50 -15.48
CA ASN A 122 0.99 -8.49 -14.74
C ASN A 122 0.65 -8.01 -13.32
N ASN A 123 -0.28 -7.05 -13.24
CA ASN A 123 -0.87 -6.60 -11.98
C ASN A 123 -2.03 -7.50 -11.55
N GLY A 124 -2.36 -7.49 -10.28
CA GLY A 124 -3.46 -8.25 -9.70
C GLY A 124 -3.08 -9.01 -8.44
N TRP A 125 -4.05 -9.73 -7.90
CA TRP A 125 -3.86 -10.54 -6.70
C TRP A 125 -2.98 -11.76 -6.97
N LYS A 126 -1.96 -11.95 -6.13
CA LYS A 126 -0.98 -13.03 -6.21
C LYS A 126 -0.78 -13.67 -4.85
N ALA A 127 -0.38 -14.94 -4.83
CA ALA A 127 -0.05 -15.63 -3.59
C ALA A 127 1.01 -14.88 -2.78
N PHE A 128 0.78 -14.72 -1.49
CA PHE A 128 1.71 -14.10 -0.56
C PHE A 128 2.33 -15.15 0.37
N ASN A 129 3.64 -15.21 0.37
CA ASN A 129 4.41 -16.15 1.18
C ASN A 129 5.76 -15.56 1.60
N GLN A 130 6.56 -16.31 2.32
CA GLN A 130 7.88 -15.86 2.78
C GLN A 130 8.83 -15.48 1.64
N ASN A 131 8.76 -16.16 0.49
CA ASN A 131 9.58 -15.81 -0.67
C ASN A 131 9.21 -14.43 -1.24
N VAL A 132 7.91 -14.14 -1.35
CA VAL A 132 7.42 -12.80 -1.74
C VAL A 132 7.82 -11.75 -0.72
N LEU A 133 7.65 -12.05 0.58
CA LEU A 133 8.06 -11.14 1.65
C LEU A 133 9.56 -10.81 1.57
N LYS A 134 10.39 -11.79 1.27
CA LYS A 134 11.83 -11.60 1.05
C LYS A 134 12.14 -10.83 -0.23
N SER A 135 11.63 -11.28 -1.37
CA SER A 135 12.02 -10.78 -2.70
C SER A 135 11.35 -9.47 -3.08
N ARG A 136 10.03 -9.34 -2.81
CA ARG A 136 9.24 -8.17 -3.20
C ARG A 136 9.23 -7.10 -2.13
N PHE A 137 9.15 -7.49 -0.85
CA PHE A 137 9.16 -6.55 0.27
C PHE A 137 10.56 -6.24 0.79
N GLY A 138 11.56 -7.04 0.46
CA GLY A 138 12.93 -6.85 0.92
C GLY A 138 13.11 -7.17 2.41
N ALA A 139 12.29 -8.07 2.96
CA ALA A 139 12.32 -8.49 4.35
C ALA A 139 13.65 -9.16 4.72
N GLN A 140 14.14 -8.86 5.91
CA GLN A 140 15.38 -9.36 6.46
C GLN A 140 15.17 -10.01 7.83
N LYS A 141 16.02 -10.99 8.14
CA LYS A 141 16.02 -11.66 9.46
C LYS A 141 16.62 -10.80 10.57
N SER A 142 17.36 -9.78 10.21
CA SER A 142 17.98 -8.84 11.16
C SER A 142 18.34 -7.54 10.46
N HIS A 143 18.02 -6.43 11.10
CA HIS A 143 18.46 -5.11 10.68
C HIS A 143 19.55 -4.61 11.61
N THR A 144 20.57 -3.99 11.03
CA THR A 144 21.68 -3.36 11.78
C THR A 144 21.86 -1.94 11.27
N ILE A 145 21.79 -0.98 12.18
CA ILE A 145 22.05 0.44 11.91
C ILE A 145 23.19 0.86 12.82
N TYR A 146 24.25 1.39 12.25
CA TYR A 146 25.47 1.76 13.00
C TYR A 146 26.01 0.63 13.91
N GLY A 147 25.98 -0.61 13.40
CA GLY A 147 26.46 -1.79 14.15
C GLY A 147 25.51 -2.35 15.21
N GLN A 148 24.37 -1.70 15.44
CA GLN A 148 23.38 -2.13 16.44
C GLN A 148 22.16 -2.78 15.79
N LYS A 149 21.69 -3.88 16.37
CA LYS A 149 20.43 -4.52 15.97
C LYS A 149 19.28 -3.55 16.21
N THR A 150 18.53 -3.24 15.15
CA THR A 150 17.46 -2.24 15.19
C THR A 150 16.13 -2.90 14.84
N LYS A 151 15.11 -2.64 15.65
CA LYS A 151 13.73 -3.04 15.34
C LYS A 151 13.16 -2.11 14.27
N LEU A 152 12.52 -2.68 13.26
CA LEU A 152 11.75 -1.93 12.28
C LEU A 152 10.27 -2.28 12.41
N SER A 153 9.42 -1.27 12.21
CA SER A 153 7.98 -1.46 12.27
C SER A 153 7.44 -1.94 10.93
N ALA A 154 6.49 -2.86 11.01
CA ALA A 154 5.53 -3.20 9.98
C ALA A 154 4.14 -2.75 10.43
N GLY A 155 3.22 -2.50 9.51
CA GLY A 155 1.88 -2.04 9.85
C GLY A 155 0.80 -2.65 8.98
N LEU A 156 -0.40 -2.72 9.56
CA LEU A 156 -1.60 -3.27 8.96
C LEU A 156 -2.78 -2.38 9.28
N ILE A 157 -3.57 -2.01 8.26
CA ILE A 157 -4.79 -1.23 8.41
C ILE A 157 -5.90 -1.95 7.64
N ASP A 158 -7.02 -2.24 8.30
CA ASP A 158 -8.24 -2.64 7.60
C ASP A 158 -8.65 -1.52 6.63
N SER A 159 -8.85 -1.84 5.36
CA SER A 159 -9.19 -0.85 4.34
C SER A 159 -10.50 -0.11 4.62
N GLU A 160 -11.45 -0.73 5.33
CA GLU A 160 -12.69 -0.10 5.75
C GLU A 160 -12.44 0.97 6.82
N LEU A 161 -11.54 0.71 7.80
CA LEU A 161 -11.15 1.74 8.79
C LEU A 161 -10.54 2.95 8.10
N LEU A 162 -9.66 2.72 7.14
CA LEU A 162 -9.02 3.80 6.39
C LEU A 162 -10.03 4.56 5.54
N ALA A 163 -10.92 3.87 4.84
CA ALA A 163 -11.95 4.46 3.99
C ALA A 163 -12.95 5.33 4.78
N ASN A 164 -13.22 4.98 6.04
CA ASN A 164 -14.12 5.71 6.93
C ASN A 164 -13.43 6.82 7.74
N ASP A 165 -12.11 6.94 7.64
CA ASP A 165 -11.38 8.01 8.32
C ASP A 165 -11.65 9.37 7.68
N SER A 166 -11.91 10.39 8.50
CA SER A 166 -12.26 11.74 8.02
C SER A 166 -11.13 12.41 7.22
N GLY A 167 -9.87 12.02 7.45
CA GLY A 167 -8.70 12.53 6.74
C GLY A 167 -8.39 11.78 5.43
N PHE A 168 -9.10 10.68 5.15
CA PHE A 168 -8.75 9.83 4.01
C PHE A 168 -8.90 10.55 2.67
N VAL A 169 -9.96 11.34 2.48
CA VAL A 169 -10.16 12.12 1.24
C VAL A 169 -9.04 13.14 1.03
N ASP A 170 -8.59 13.79 2.08
CA ASP A 170 -7.47 14.75 1.99
C ASP A 170 -6.15 14.05 1.70
N MET A 171 -5.95 12.85 2.23
CA MET A 171 -4.83 11.98 1.87
C MET A 171 -4.85 11.62 0.37
N LEU A 172 -6.01 11.27 -0.18
CA LEU A 172 -6.17 11.00 -1.61
C LEU A 172 -5.91 12.25 -2.46
N LYS A 173 -6.40 13.41 -2.05
CA LYS A 173 -6.13 14.71 -2.73
C LYS A 173 -4.63 15.00 -2.74
N TYR A 174 -3.92 14.69 -1.67
CA TYR A 174 -2.48 14.88 -1.60
C TYR A 174 -1.72 14.02 -2.62
N ILE A 175 -2.13 12.77 -2.85
CA ILE A 175 -1.55 11.91 -3.89
C ILE A 175 -1.63 12.60 -5.27
N ASN A 176 -2.71 13.31 -5.56
CA ASN A 176 -3.00 13.92 -6.86
C ASN A 176 -2.57 15.40 -6.98
N THR A 177 -2.17 16.07 -5.91
CA THR A 177 -1.87 17.52 -5.95
C THR A 177 -0.47 17.84 -6.46
N GLU A 178 0.43 16.88 -6.52
CA GLU A 178 1.83 17.04 -6.93
C GLU A 178 2.06 16.86 -8.44
N GLN A 179 1.09 17.27 -9.27
CA GLN A 179 1.08 17.07 -10.72
C GLN A 179 2.37 17.55 -11.39
N ASN A 180 2.84 18.74 -11.04
CA ASN A 180 4.02 19.35 -11.64
C ASN A 180 5.33 18.64 -11.28
N LYS A 181 5.30 17.81 -10.24
CA LYS A 181 6.45 17.04 -9.75
C LYS A 181 6.37 15.56 -10.12
N GLN A 182 5.27 15.13 -10.72
CA GLN A 182 5.09 13.77 -11.17
C GLN A 182 5.95 13.48 -12.42
N ARG A 183 6.49 12.26 -12.50
CA ARG A 183 7.23 11.87 -13.70
C ARG A 183 6.30 11.80 -14.88
N LYS A 184 6.78 12.35 -16.02
CA LYS A 184 6.11 12.34 -17.32
C LYS A 184 4.77 13.06 -17.40
N GLY A 185 4.50 13.99 -16.50
CA GLY A 185 3.48 15.00 -16.70
C GLY A 185 2.05 14.55 -16.87
N LYS A 186 1.73 13.29 -16.61
CA LYS A 186 0.33 12.90 -16.50
C LYS A 186 -0.18 13.35 -15.15
N SER A 187 -1.17 14.18 -15.18
CA SER A 187 -1.80 14.66 -13.96
C SER A 187 -2.83 13.66 -13.46
N GLY A 188 -2.69 13.25 -12.21
CA GLY A 188 -3.78 12.65 -11.48
C GLY A 188 -4.65 13.72 -10.85
N SER A 189 -5.91 13.44 -10.66
CA SER A 189 -6.82 14.27 -9.88
C SER A 189 -7.89 13.41 -9.22
N VAL A 190 -8.26 13.77 -8.02
CA VAL A 190 -9.47 13.24 -7.41
C VAL A 190 -10.65 13.92 -8.09
N LYS A 191 -11.43 13.18 -8.84
CA LYS A 191 -12.60 13.69 -9.56
C LYS A 191 -13.88 13.43 -8.79
#